data_2d05921766d754a0393f31af1fe450c6
#
_entry.id   2d05921766d754a0393f31af1fe450c6
#
_cell.length_a   1.000
_cell.length_b   1.000
_cell.length_c   1.000
_cell.angle_alpha   90.00
_cell.angle_beta   90.00
_cell.angle_gamma   90.00
#
_symmetry.space_group_name_H-M   'P 1'
#
loop_
_entity.id
_entity.type
_entity.pdbx_description
1 polymer ?
#
loop_
_entity_poly.entity_id
_entity_poly.type
_entity_poly.pdbx_seq_one_letter_code
_entity_poly.pdbx_strand_id
1 'polypeptide(L)'
;MNAVLITGGTSGLGYEAARRVASGRNRVVVITGRDLDRVERTAERMRAETGGDVRGRALDLGSLAEVRRFAAAHRDEGLPLDAVACNAGVQVVRGLTYTRDGYETTFAVNHLAHFALVDLLLPMMAGGGRIVFVSSGTHDPAQHTGVPAPRYTSAAELARPPEDHSPKEGRRRYATSKLCNVLTAYELARRHPELRVNAFDPGLMPGTGLARDYPPLMRWAWRRVLPVLTLVPALGVRTPQRSGAALAELLVSPRFADTTGRYFTGLRPTRSSEQSYDRKIARELWEGSAELTAPQTG
;
A
#
# COMPACT_ATOMS: atom_id res chain seq x y z
N MET A 1 10.06 21.32 9.03
CA MET A 1 9.34 20.11 9.53
C MET A 1 9.06 19.26 8.31
N ASN A 2 9.42 17.99 8.34
CA ASN A 2 9.22 17.11 7.19
C ASN A 2 7.87 16.39 7.27
N ALA A 3 7.45 15.79 6.17
CA ALA A 3 6.15 15.12 6.09
C ALA A 3 6.26 13.58 6.08
N VAL A 4 5.18 12.95 6.51
CA VAL A 4 4.88 11.52 6.30
C VAL A 4 3.63 11.43 5.44
N LEU A 5 3.76 10.87 4.25
CA LEU A 5 2.66 10.63 3.31
C LEU A 5 2.09 9.23 3.50
N ILE A 6 0.77 9.13 3.67
CA ILE A 6 0.07 7.84 3.81
C ILE A 6 -1.08 7.78 2.82
N THR A 7 -0.95 6.94 1.80
CA THR A 7 -2.04 6.72 0.85
C THR A 7 -3.18 5.90 1.49
N GLY A 8 -4.44 6.26 1.20
CA GLY A 8 -5.59 5.57 1.80
C GLY A 8 -5.73 5.79 3.31
N GLY A 9 -5.42 7.00 3.78
CA GLY A 9 -5.42 7.37 5.21
C GLY A 9 -6.79 7.63 5.83
N THR A 10 -7.91 7.43 5.12
CA THR A 10 -9.25 7.77 5.61
C THR A 10 -9.94 6.68 6.43
N SER A 11 -9.37 5.48 6.49
CA SER A 11 -9.95 4.35 7.24
C SER A 11 -8.93 3.23 7.48
N GLY A 12 -9.25 2.31 8.39
CA GLY A 12 -8.50 1.07 8.62
C GLY A 12 -7.03 1.30 8.97
N LEU A 13 -6.14 0.54 8.32
CA LEU A 13 -4.70 0.56 8.57
C LEU A 13 -4.09 1.95 8.42
N GLY A 14 -4.36 2.61 7.30
CA GLY A 14 -3.78 3.93 6.99
C GLY A 14 -4.25 5.02 7.98
N TYR A 15 -5.52 4.98 8.39
CA TYR A 15 -6.04 5.89 9.42
C TYR A 15 -5.31 5.73 10.75
N GLU A 16 -5.18 4.50 11.24
CA GLU A 16 -4.55 4.23 12.54
C GLU A 16 -3.05 4.54 12.51
N ALA A 17 -2.37 4.27 11.38
CA ALA A 17 -0.97 4.65 11.22
C ALA A 17 -0.80 6.17 11.21
N ALA A 18 -1.62 6.90 10.45
CA ALA A 18 -1.60 8.35 10.37
C ALA A 18 -1.85 8.99 11.74
N ARG A 19 -2.88 8.53 12.46
CA ARG A 19 -3.22 9.00 13.81
C ARG A 19 -2.05 8.80 14.78
N ARG A 20 -1.39 7.62 14.70
CA ARG A 20 -0.25 7.31 15.57
C ARG A 20 0.95 8.21 15.27
N VAL A 21 1.26 8.45 13.99
CA VAL A 21 2.34 9.37 13.59
C VAL A 21 2.02 10.81 14.01
N ALA A 22 0.78 11.26 13.80
CA ALA A 22 0.34 12.62 14.16
C ALA A 22 0.44 12.90 15.67
N SER A 23 0.21 11.89 16.52
CA SER A 23 0.35 12.04 17.98
C SER A 23 1.78 12.41 18.44
N GLY A 24 2.79 12.19 17.61
CA GLY A 24 4.17 12.62 17.88
C GLY A 24 4.42 14.11 17.71
N ARG A 25 3.56 14.84 17.00
CA ARG A 25 3.54 16.31 16.79
C ARG A 25 4.82 16.93 16.21
N ASN A 26 5.72 16.12 15.69
CA ASN A 26 7.03 16.56 15.16
C ASN A 26 7.13 16.43 13.62
N ARG A 27 6.03 16.10 12.96
CA ARG A 27 5.93 15.93 11.51
C ARG A 27 4.58 16.39 11.00
N VAL A 28 4.55 16.80 9.74
CA VAL A 28 3.31 16.94 8.99
C VAL A 28 2.86 15.56 8.54
N VAL A 29 1.61 15.20 8.76
CA VAL A 29 1.04 13.94 8.26
C VAL A 29 0.11 14.26 7.09
N VAL A 30 0.46 13.81 5.90
CA VAL A 30 -0.36 13.94 4.70
C VAL A 30 -1.13 12.65 4.48
N ILE A 31 -2.45 12.70 4.58
CA ILE A 31 -3.33 11.56 4.27
C ILE A 31 -4.02 11.77 2.93
N THR A 32 -4.19 10.69 2.17
CA THR A 32 -4.88 10.79 0.88
C THR A 32 -6.06 9.83 0.76
N GLY A 33 -6.96 10.18 -0.15
CA GLY A 33 -8.11 9.40 -0.57
C GLY A 33 -8.76 10.04 -1.80
N ARG A 34 -9.70 9.34 -2.44
CA ARG A 34 -10.34 9.79 -3.68
C ARG A 34 -11.35 10.93 -3.48
N ASP A 35 -12.01 10.97 -2.35
CA ASP A 35 -13.06 11.92 -1.99
C ASP A 35 -12.44 12.99 -1.08
N LEU A 36 -12.28 14.20 -1.59
CA LEU A 36 -11.64 15.32 -0.90
C LEU A 36 -12.35 15.66 0.41
N ASP A 37 -13.68 15.78 0.39
CA ASP A 37 -14.46 16.16 1.57
C ASP A 37 -14.28 15.13 2.71
N ARG A 38 -14.25 13.85 2.34
CA ARG A 38 -14.01 12.77 3.30
C ARG A 38 -12.59 12.83 3.86
N VAL A 39 -11.61 13.12 3.03
CA VAL A 39 -10.20 13.21 3.45
C VAL A 39 -10.02 14.40 4.38
N GLU A 40 -10.59 15.55 4.06
CA GLU A 40 -10.50 16.77 4.88
C GLU A 40 -11.18 16.58 6.23
N ARG A 41 -12.43 16.09 6.27
CA ARG A 41 -13.12 15.76 7.53
C ARG A 41 -12.33 14.75 8.39
N THR A 42 -11.64 13.80 7.72
CA THR A 42 -10.80 12.84 8.43
C THR A 42 -9.56 13.51 9.02
N ALA A 43 -8.91 14.41 8.27
CA ALA A 43 -7.76 15.17 8.76
C ALA A 43 -8.14 16.11 9.91
N GLU A 44 -9.28 16.79 9.82
CA GLU A 44 -9.82 17.62 10.93
C GLU A 44 -10.03 16.82 12.21
N ARG A 45 -10.68 15.66 12.08
CA ARG A 45 -10.88 14.77 13.22
C ARG A 45 -9.55 14.32 13.82
N MET A 46 -8.56 13.93 13.00
CA MET A 46 -7.24 13.54 13.49
C MET A 46 -6.53 14.70 14.19
N ARG A 47 -6.60 15.93 13.66
CA ARG A 47 -6.04 17.11 14.32
C ARG A 47 -6.66 17.32 15.71
N ALA A 48 -7.99 17.22 15.79
CA ALA A 48 -8.70 17.34 17.08
C ALA A 48 -8.29 16.25 18.07
N GLU A 49 -8.14 15.00 17.63
CA GLU A 49 -7.77 13.85 18.47
C GLU A 49 -6.30 13.88 18.93
N THR A 50 -5.39 14.37 18.09
CA THR A 50 -3.93 14.21 18.30
C THR A 50 -3.21 15.51 18.63
N GLY A 51 -3.77 16.65 18.23
CA GLY A 51 -3.10 17.94 18.24
C GLY A 51 -1.94 18.05 17.24
N GLY A 52 -1.78 17.10 16.31
CA GLY A 52 -0.74 17.10 15.29
C GLY A 52 -1.15 17.85 14.02
N ASP A 53 -0.18 18.22 13.17
CA ASP A 53 -0.46 18.79 11.83
C ASP A 53 -0.83 17.64 10.87
N VAL A 54 -2.11 17.53 10.53
CA VAL A 54 -2.63 16.53 9.58
C VAL A 54 -3.30 17.26 8.42
N ARG A 55 -2.87 16.95 7.20
CA ARG A 55 -3.37 17.55 5.96
C ARG A 55 -4.05 16.50 5.10
N GLY A 56 -5.27 16.79 4.69
CA GLY A 56 -6.03 15.97 3.74
C GLY A 56 -5.73 16.37 2.30
N ARG A 57 -5.51 15.39 1.41
CA ARG A 57 -5.29 15.65 -0.02
C ARG A 57 -6.06 14.62 -0.86
N ALA A 58 -6.71 15.09 -1.91
CA ALA A 58 -7.32 14.19 -2.89
C ALA A 58 -6.23 13.47 -3.70
N LEU A 59 -6.38 12.16 -3.88
CA LEU A 59 -5.56 11.35 -4.77
C LEU A 59 -6.36 10.13 -5.23
N ASP A 60 -6.68 10.09 -6.51
CA ASP A 60 -7.24 8.89 -7.15
C ASP A 60 -6.12 8.07 -7.80
N LEU A 61 -5.77 6.96 -7.17
CA LEU A 61 -4.79 5.99 -7.71
C LEU A 61 -5.33 5.20 -8.91
N GLY A 62 -6.59 5.38 -9.30
CA GLY A 62 -7.15 4.89 -10.56
C GLY A 62 -6.87 5.80 -11.76
N SER A 63 -5.99 6.79 -11.61
CA SER A 63 -5.60 7.72 -12.69
C SER A 63 -4.15 8.16 -12.51
N LEU A 64 -3.30 7.79 -13.46
CA LEU A 64 -1.89 8.21 -13.47
C LEU A 64 -1.75 9.73 -13.65
N ALA A 65 -2.70 10.37 -14.33
CA ALA A 65 -2.74 11.83 -14.44
C ALA A 65 -2.95 12.50 -13.07
N GLU A 66 -3.84 11.94 -12.22
CA GLU A 66 -4.03 12.41 -10.85
C GLU A 66 -2.79 12.18 -9.98
N VAL A 67 -2.12 11.03 -10.14
CA VAL A 67 -0.86 10.73 -9.44
C VAL A 67 0.21 11.77 -9.79
N ARG A 68 0.35 12.11 -11.07
CA ARG A 68 1.32 13.14 -11.52
C ARG A 68 0.96 14.52 -10.98
N ARG A 69 -0.32 14.91 -11.02
CA ARG A 69 -0.77 16.20 -10.47
C ARG A 69 -0.51 16.30 -8.97
N PHE A 70 -0.80 15.23 -8.24
CA PHE A 70 -0.52 15.17 -6.80
C PHE A 70 0.98 15.32 -6.49
N ALA A 71 1.83 14.58 -7.19
CA ALA A 71 3.27 14.66 -7.01
C ALA A 71 3.83 16.04 -7.36
N ALA A 72 3.34 16.67 -8.43
CA ALA A 72 3.71 18.03 -8.81
C ALA A 72 3.31 19.04 -7.73
N ALA A 73 2.05 19.00 -7.26
CA ALA A 73 1.57 19.89 -6.21
C ALA A 73 2.37 19.72 -4.88
N HIS A 74 2.72 18.48 -4.52
CA HIS A 74 3.54 18.23 -3.34
C HIS A 74 4.95 18.80 -3.48
N ARG A 75 5.55 18.68 -4.66
CA ARG A 75 6.86 19.26 -4.98
C ARG A 75 6.84 20.80 -4.91
N ASP A 76 5.78 21.43 -5.46
CA ASP A 76 5.62 22.87 -5.47
C ASP A 76 5.44 23.44 -4.04
N GLU A 77 4.88 22.66 -3.12
CA GLU A 77 4.85 23.00 -1.69
C GLU A 77 6.23 22.97 -1.02
N GLY A 78 7.20 22.32 -1.63
CA GLY A 78 8.57 22.25 -1.10
C GLY A 78 8.68 21.51 0.24
N LEU A 79 7.74 20.60 0.55
CA LEU A 79 7.69 19.88 1.82
C LEU A 79 8.44 18.54 1.72
N PRO A 80 9.65 18.40 2.33
CA PRO A 80 10.42 17.16 2.26
C PRO A 80 9.68 15.99 2.91
N LEU A 81 9.92 14.79 2.40
CA LEU A 81 9.30 13.55 2.88
C LEU A 81 10.28 12.73 3.74
N ASP A 82 9.97 12.56 5.02
CA ASP A 82 10.63 11.58 5.90
C ASP A 82 10.18 10.15 5.57
N ALA A 83 8.90 9.99 5.21
CA ALA A 83 8.40 8.66 4.88
C ALA A 83 7.19 8.68 3.95
N VAL A 84 7.03 7.59 3.18
CA VAL A 84 5.87 7.29 2.34
C VAL A 84 5.34 5.90 2.67
N ALA A 85 4.05 5.80 2.98
CA ALA A 85 3.33 4.53 3.09
C ALA A 85 2.45 4.33 1.85
N CYS A 86 2.84 3.40 0.98
CA CYS A 86 2.05 2.89 -0.14
C CYS A 86 1.01 1.91 0.42
N ASN A 87 -0.04 2.45 1.07
CA ASN A 87 -1.00 1.67 1.84
C ASN A 87 -2.33 1.46 1.13
N ALA A 88 -2.79 2.42 0.32
CA ALA A 88 -4.07 2.28 -0.37
C ALA A 88 -4.12 0.98 -1.19
N GLY A 89 -5.31 0.39 -1.28
CA GLY A 89 -5.48 -0.82 -2.07
C GLY A 89 -6.94 -1.20 -2.22
N VAL A 90 -7.19 -1.90 -3.31
CA VAL A 90 -8.49 -2.45 -3.67
C VAL A 90 -8.37 -3.93 -3.98
N GLN A 91 -9.49 -4.63 -3.89
CA GLN A 91 -9.62 -6.01 -4.34
C GLN A 91 -10.91 -6.12 -5.14
N VAL A 92 -10.81 -6.29 -6.45
CA VAL A 92 -11.93 -6.61 -7.33
C VAL A 92 -12.05 -8.11 -7.39
N VAL A 93 -13.01 -8.68 -6.63
CA VAL A 93 -13.19 -10.14 -6.53
C VAL A 93 -14.00 -10.68 -7.70
N ARG A 94 -15.05 -9.97 -8.12
CA ARG A 94 -15.94 -10.39 -9.22
C ARG A 94 -15.78 -9.46 -10.39
N GLY A 95 -15.66 -10.05 -11.56
CA GLY A 95 -15.48 -9.28 -12.79
C GLY A 95 -14.02 -8.87 -13.04
N LEU A 96 -13.86 -8.19 -14.14
CA LEU A 96 -12.61 -7.56 -14.59
C LEU A 96 -12.96 -6.10 -14.87
N THR A 97 -12.31 -5.18 -14.17
CA THR A 97 -12.54 -3.74 -14.31
C THR A 97 -11.24 -3.04 -14.63
N TYR A 98 -11.36 -1.90 -15.30
CA TYR A 98 -10.22 -1.11 -15.75
C TYR A 98 -10.26 0.30 -15.19
N THR A 99 -9.12 0.89 -14.98
CA THR A 99 -8.94 2.29 -14.61
C THR A 99 -9.16 3.21 -15.81
N ARG A 100 -9.10 4.53 -15.59
CA ARG A 100 -9.18 5.52 -16.69
C ARG A 100 -8.03 5.39 -17.68
N ASP A 101 -6.88 4.84 -17.24
CA ASP A 101 -5.71 4.60 -18.07
C ASP A 101 -5.80 3.28 -18.86
N GLY A 102 -6.91 2.53 -18.74
CA GLY A 102 -7.12 1.25 -19.43
C GLY A 102 -6.33 0.08 -18.84
N TYR A 103 -5.95 0.15 -17.56
CA TYR A 103 -5.25 -0.91 -16.83
C TYR A 103 -6.16 -1.63 -15.84
N GLU A 104 -5.92 -2.94 -15.64
CA GLU A 104 -6.66 -3.74 -14.65
C GLU A 104 -6.63 -3.05 -13.28
N THR A 105 -7.81 -2.87 -12.69
CA THR A 105 -7.98 -1.98 -11.53
C THR A 105 -7.16 -2.39 -10.32
N THR A 106 -7.06 -3.69 -10.02
CA THR A 106 -6.34 -4.16 -8.83
C THR A 106 -4.84 -3.96 -8.97
N PHE A 107 -4.27 -4.31 -10.13
CA PHE A 107 -2.86 -4.11 -10.43
C PHE A 107 -2.51 -2.62 -10.52
N ALA A 108 -3.35 -1.84 -11.21
CA ALA A 108 -3.12 -0.41 -11.39
C ALA A 108 -3.11 0.35 -10.06
N VAL A 109 -4.14 0.17 -9.23
CA VAL A 109 -4.28 0.90 -7.96
C VAL A 109 -3.28 0.42 -6.90
N ASN A 110 -3.10 -0.92 -6.78
CA ASN A 110 -2.27 -1.45 -5.71
C ASN A 110 -0.77 -1.34 -6.01
N HIS A 111 -0.39 -1.34 -7.29
CA HIS A 111 1.01 -1.39 -7.70
C HIS A 111 1.41 -0.22 -8.61
N LEU A 112 0.89 -0.10 -9.83
CA LEU A 112 1.38 0.88 -10.82
C LEU A 112 1.30 2.32 -10.32
N ALA A 113 0.18 2.71 -9.72
CA ALA A 113 -0.01 4.06 -9.21
C ALA A 113 0.95 4.37 -8.04
N HIS A 114 1.23 3.39 -7.18
CA HIS A 114 2.22 3.56 -6.11
C HIS A 114 3.65 3.59 -6.66
N PHE A 115 3.95 2.78 -7.67
CA PHE A 115 5.22 2.83 -8.39
C PHE A 115 5.46 4.23 -8.94
N ALA A 116 4.52 4.77 -9.73
CA ALA A 116 4.60 6.11 -10.31
C ALA A 116 4.68 7.20 -9.23
N LEU A 117 3.88 7.09 -8.16
CA LEU A 117 3.89 8.06 -7.07
C LEU A 117 5.25 8.11 -6.38
N VAL A 118 5.81 6.95 -6.06
CA VAL A 118 7.13 6.86 -5.42
C VAL A 118 8.21 7.42 -6.33
N ASP A 119 8.25 7.01 -7.60
CA ASP A 119 9.24 7.48 -8.59
C ASP A 119 9.22 9.01 -8.71
N LEU A 120 8.04 9.62 -8.81
CA LEU A 120 7.86 11.06 -8.89
C LEU A 120 8.23 11.82 -7.60
N LEU A 121 8.15 11.15 -6.44
CA LEU A 121 8.45 11.74 -5.13
C LEU A 121 9.88 11.45 -4.65
N LEU A 122 10.66 10.59 -5.32
CA LEU A 122 12.06 10.32 -4.94
C LEU A 122 12.89 11.59 -4.71
N PRO A 123 12.81 12.64 -5.57
CA PRO A 123 13.56 13.87 -5.36
C PRO A 123 13.20 14.66 -4.10
N MET A 124 12.03 14.36 -3.51
CA MET A 124 11.52 14.99 -2.29
C MET A 124 11.86 14.21 -1.02
N MET A 125 12.41 12.99 -1.17
CA MET A 125 12.77 12.17 -0.02
C MET A 125 13.95 12.78 0.75
N ALA A 126 13.79 12.92 2.05
CA ALA A 126 14.89 13.30 2.93
C ALA A 126 15.98 12.22 2.96
N GLY A 127 17.21 12.57 3.27
CA GLY A 127 18.29 11.59 3.46
C GLY A 127 17.92 10.56 4.52
N GLY A 128 18.01 9.27 4.18
CA GLY A 128 17.53 8.18 5.04
C GLY A 128 16.00 8.04 5.09
N GLY A 129 15.29 8.71 4.19
CA GLY A 129 13.82 8.64 4.07
C GLY A 129 13.32 7.21 3.88
N ARG A 130 12.09 6.95 4.33
CA ARG A 130 11.54 5.59 4.41
C ARG A 130 10.37 5.40 3.46
N ILE A 131 10.33 4.26 2.81
CA ILE A 131 9.20 3.86 1.95
C ILE A 131 8.73 2.48 2.40
N VAL A 132 7.43 2.37 2.70
CA VAL A 132 6.82 1.11 3.10
C VAL A 132 5.69 0.74 2.14
N PHE A 133 5.89 -0.35 1.40
CA PHE A 133 4.86 -0.92 0.56
C PHE A 133 4.00 -1.91 1.37
N VAL A 134 2.71 -1.62 1.48
CA VAL A 134 1.77 -2.53 2.15
C VAL A 134 1.45 -3.69 1.22
N SER A 135 1.91 -4.87 1.64
CA SER A 135 1.65 -6.16 1.00
C SER A 135 0.57 -6.95 1.75
N SER A 136 0.65 -8.27 1.72
CA SER A 136 -0.24 -9.20 2.43
C SER A 136 0.38 -10.59 2.40
N GLY A 137 0.11 -11.43 3.38
CA GLY A 137 0.48 -12.85 3.37
C GLY A 137 -0.03 -13.62 2.15
N THR A 138 -1.04 -13.08 1.43
CA THR A 138 -1.55 -13.70 0.20
C THR A 138 -0.55 -13.74 -0.96
N HIS A 139 0.56 -12.96 -0.89
CA HIS A 139 1.64 -13.03 -1.87
C HIS A 139 2.47 -14.31 -1.78
N ASP A 140 2.34 -15.04 -0.68
CA ASP A 140 3.14 -16.23 -0.38
C ASP A 140 2.25 -17.49 -0.34
N PRO A 141 2.38 -18.39 -1.31
CA PRO A 141 1.61 -19.64 -1.34
C PRO A 141 1.83 -20.51 -0.10
N ALA A 142 3.00 -20.43 0.53
CA ALA A 142 3.34 -21.23 1.72
C ALA A 142 2.53 -20.82 2.96
N GLN A 143 1.89 -19.63 2.95
CA GLN A 143 1.07 -19.19 4.09
C GLN A 143 -0.36 -19.75 4.10
N HIS A 144 -0.76 -20.53 3.11
CA HIS A 144 -2.07 -21.20 3.03
C HIS A 144 -3.27 -20.29 3.37
N THR A 145 -3.28 -19.06 2.84
CA THR A 145 -4.29 -18.04 3.17
C THR A 145 -5.69 -18.33 2.61
N GLY A 146 -5.89 -19.42 1.87
CA GLY A 146 -7.13 -19.72 1.15
C GLY A 146 -7.35 -18.85 -0.10
N VAL A 147 -6.40 -17.98 -0.43
CA VAL A 147 -6.37 -17.20 -1.67
C VAL A 147 -5.54 -17.94 -2.71
N PRO A 148 -5.94 -17.98 -4.00
CA PRO A 148 -5.12 -18.60 -5.05
C PRO A 148 -3.73 -18.00 -5.10
N ALA A 149 -2.71 -18.85 -5.32
CA ALA A 149 -1.32 -18.42 -5.45
C ALA A 149 -1.17 -17.29 -6.48
N PRO A 150 -0.29 -16.31 -6.20
CA PRO A 150 0.01 -15.25 -7.16
C PRO A 150 0.60 -15.84 -8.45
N ARG A 151 0.37 -15.17 -9.56
CA ARG A 151 0.92 -15.54 -10.86
C ARG A 151 1.48 -14.29 -11.51
N TYR A 152 2.79 -14.13 -11.44
CA TYR A 152 3.49 -13.11 -12.20
C TYR A 152 3.68 -13.59 -13.65
N THR A 153 3.43 -12.71 -14.60
CA THR A 153 3.71 -12.90 -16.01
C THR A 153 4.62 -11.78 -16.52
N SER A 154 4.03 -10.65 -16.88
CA SER A 154 4.74 -9.40 -17.16
C SER A 154 3.91 -8.22 -16.72
N ALA A 155 4.51 -7.05 -16.53
CA ALA A 155 3.76 -5.84 -16.17
C ALA A 155 2.68 -5.50 -17.21
N ALA A 156 2.99 -5.67 -18.50
CA ALA A 156 2.07 -5.41 -19.60
C ALA A 156 0.85 -6.36 -19.56
N GLU A 157 1.08 -7.65 -19.33
CA GLU A 157 -0.01 -8.64 -19.24
C GLU A 157 -0.81 -8.47 -17.94
N LEU A 158 -0.19 -8.14 -16.82
CA LEU A 158 -0.89 -7.83 -15.58
C LEU A 158 -1.75 -6.57 -15.70
N ALA A 159 -1.31 -5.59 -16.49
CA ALA A 159 -2.07 -4.38 -16.77
C ALA A 159 -3.26 -4.63 -17.72
N ARG A 160 -3.16 -5.61 -18.61
CA ARG A 160 -4.21 -5.99 -19.55
C ARG A 160 -4.32 -7.52 -19.62
N PRO A 161 -4.82 -8.16 -18.55
CA PRO A 161 -4.87 -9.60 -18.47
C PRO A 161 -5.92 -10.19 -19.44
N PRO A 162 -5.80 -11.48 -19.79
CA PRO A 162 -6.85 -12.21 -20.45
C PRO A 162 -8.18 -12.11 -19.71
N GLU A 163 -9.28 -12.15 -20.45
CA GLU A 163 -10.62 -12.01 -19.91
C GLU A 163 -10.98 -13.20 -19.01
N ASP A 164 -11.06 -12.98 -17.72
CA ASP A 164 -11.57 -13.94 -16.72
C ASP A 164 -12.25 -13.15 -15.59
N HIS A 165 -13.56 -13.30 -15.50
CA HIS A 165 -14.43 -12.66 -14.52
C HIS A 165 -14.65 -13.48 -13.24
N SER A 166 -13.99 -14.64 -13.12
CA SER A 166 -14.20 -15.54 -11.98
C SER A 166 -13.68 -14.93 -10.67
N PRO A 167 -14.40 -15.21 -9.55
CA PRO A 167 -13.93 -14.77 -8.23
C PRO A 167 -12.57 -15.36 -7.83
N LYS A 168 -12.21 -16.51 -8.41
CA LYS A 168 -10.91 -17.15 -8.21
C LYS A 168 -9.81 -16.28 -8.80
N GLU A 169 -9.99 -15.84 -10.05
CA GLU A 169 -8.98 -15.00 -10.72
C GLU A 169 -8.92 -13.58 -10.11
N GLY A 170 -10.07 -12.99 -9.72
CA GLY A 170 -10.07 -11.72 -8.99
C GLY A 170 -9.24 -11.75 -7.71
N ARG A 171 -9.32 -12.85 -6.93
CA ARG A 171 -8.46 -13.05 -5.75
C ARG A 171 -7.00 -13.28 -6.11
N ARG A 172 -6.72 -13.98 -7.23
CA ARG A 172 -5.35 -14.16 -7.72
C ARG A 172 -4.72 -12.85 -8.15
N ARG A 173 -5.44 -11.98 -8.89
CA ARG A 173 -4.97 -10.63 -9.26
C ARG A 173 -4.58 -9.82 -8.03
N TYR A 174 -5.39 -9.89 -6.96
CA TYR A 174 -5.02 -9.27 -5.69
C TYR A 174 -3.72 -9.84 -5.11
N ALA A 175 -3.61 -11.17 -4.98
CA ALA A 175 -2.39 -11.82 -4.47
C ALA A 175 -1.16 -11.44 -5.31
N THR A 176 -1.30 -11.41 -6.64
CA THR A 176 -0.24 -11.00 -7.57
C THR A 176 0.14 -9.53 -7.37
N SER A 177 -0.82 -8.62 -7.19
CA SER A 177 -0.51 -7.21 -6.89
C SER A 177 0.28 -7.04 -5.59
N LYS A 178 0.04 -7.92 -4.60
CA LYS A 178 0.78 -7.91 -3.33
C LYS A 178 2.18 -8.50 -3.46
N LEU A 179 2.39 -9.47 -4.34
CA LEU A 179 3.73 -9.93 -4.75
C LEU A 179 4.49 -8.80 -5.46
N CYS A 180 3.86 -8.09 -6.40
CA CYS A 180 4.47 -6.96 -7.10
C CYS A 180 4.95 -5.89 -6.12
N ASN A 181 4.20 -5.60 -5.05
CA ASN A 181 4.62 -4.64 -4.02
C ASN A 181 5.89 -5.09 -3.29
N VAL A 182 6.07 -6.39 -3.02
CA VAL A 182 7.30 -6.92 -2.38
C VAL A 182 8.47 -6.86 -3.35
N LEU A 183 8.28 -7.30 -4.60
CA LEU A 183 9.30 -7.22 -5.66
C LEU A 183 9.79 -5.78 -5.87
N THR A 184 8.86 -4.83 -5.95
CA THR A 184 9.19 -3.40 -6.10
C THR A 184 9.91 -2.84 -4.88
N ALA A 185 9.50 -3.20 -3.66
CA ALA A 185 10.19 -2.76 -2.45
C ALA A 185 11.64 -3.25 -2.44
N TYR A 186 11.90 -4.49 -2.84
CA TYR A 186 13.24 -5.04 -2.88
C TYR A 186 14.09 -4.44 -4.01
N GLU A 187 13.50 -4.20 -5.18
CA GLU A 187 14.22 -3.58 -6.30
C GLU A 187 14.53 -2.11 -6.00
N LEU A 188 13.58 -1.36 -5.43
CA LEU A 188 13.81 0.04 -5.04
C LEU A 188 14.88 0.15 -3.95
N ALA A 189 14.91 -0.77 -2.97
CA ALA A 189 15.96 -0.82 -1.96
C ALA A 189 17.37 -1.04 -2.55
N ARG A 190 17.47 -1.77 -3.66
CA ARG A 190 18.73 -1.98 -4.38
C ARG A 190 19.17 -0.78 -5.20
N ARG A 191 18.20 -0.09 -5.81
CA ARG A 191 18.44 1.09 -6.67
C ARG A 191 18.76 2.34 -5.87
N HIS A 192 18.19 2.43 -4.66
CA HIS A 192 18.29 3.59 -3.77
C HIS A 192 18.80 3.18 -2.38
N PRO A 193 20.10 2.85 -2.24
CA PRO A 193 20.69 2.42 -0.96
C PRO A 193 20.67 3.52 0.11
N GLU A 194 20.51 4.78 -0.29
CA GLU A 194 20.33 5.93 0.60
C GLU A 194 18.96 5.94 1.29
N LEU A 195 17.98 5.21 0.78
CA LEU A 195 16.63 5.12 1.35
C LEU A 195 16.42 3.84 2.16
N ARG A 196 15.42 3.83 2.99
CA ARG A 196 14.99 2.67 3.78
C ARG A 196 13.66 2.14 3.25
N VAL A 197 13.75 1.17 2.36
CA VAL A 197 12.56 0.63 1.64
C VAL A 197 12.23 -0.76 2.13
N ASN A 198 11.00 -0.96 2.59
CA ASN A 198 10.55 -2.22 3.15
C ASN A 198 9.14 -2.58 2.67
N ALA A 199 8.81 -3.87 2.71
CA ALA A 199 7.45 -4.36 2.51
C ALA A 199 6.83 -4.75 3.87
N PHE A 200 5.51 -4.56 3.99
CA PHE A 200 4.79 -4.74 5.24
C PHE A 200 3.49 -5.55 5.05
N ASP A 201 3.34 -6.61 5.82
CA ASP A 201 2.10 -7.35 5.96
C ASP A 201 1.40 -6.97 7.27
N PRO A 202 0.24 -6.36 7.19
CA PRO A 202 -0.54 -5.99 8.38
C PRO A 202 -1.16 -7.20 9.09
N GLY A 203 -1.14 -8.40 8.48
CA GLY A 203 -1.91 -9.57 8.89
C GLY A 203 -3.37 -9.49 8.45
N LEU A 204 -4.14 -10.51 8.83
CA LEU A 204 -5.57 -10.55 8.53
C LEU A 204 -6.30 -9.53 9.42
N MET A 205 -6.90 -8.52 8.78
CA MET A 205 -7.64 -7.45 9.47
C MET A 205 -9.14 -7.52 9.14
N PRO A 206 -9.95 -8.18 9.95
CA PRO A 206 -11.40 -8.17 9.81
C PRO A 206 -11.96 -6.75 9.93
N GLY A 207 -13.08 -6.49 9.26
CA GLY A 207 -13.75 -5.19 9.32
C GLY A 207 -13.20 -4.11 8.39
N THR A 208 -12.13 -4.40 7.63
CA THR A 208 -11.63 -3.50 6.60
C THR A 208 -12.46 -3.57 5.31
N GLY A 209 -12.37 -2.53 4.45
CA GLY A 209 -13.11 -2.45 3.18
C GLY A 209 -12.79 -3.51 2.13
N LEU A 210 -11.83 -4.39 2.38
CA LEU A 210 -11.41 -5.47 1.45
C LEU A 210 -12.51 -6.51 1.19
N ALA A 211 -13.45 -6.70 2.12
CA ALA A 211 -14.54 -7.67 1.98
C ALA A 211 -15.82 -7.07 1.38
N ARG A 212 -15.77 -5.91 0.72
CA ARG A 212 -16.96 -5.24 0.17
C ARG A 212 -17.71 -6.11 -0.85
N ASP A 213 -16.98 -6.86 -1.66
CA ASP A 213 -17.51 -7.69 -2.74
C ASP A 213 -17.81 -9.13 -2.32
N TYR A 214 -17.71 -9.45 -1.03
CA TYR A 214 -18.03 -10.77 -0.52
C TYR A 214 -19.55 -10.95 -0.39
N PRO A 215 -20.07 -12.19 -0.52
CA PRO A 215 -21.48 -12.51 -0.28
C PRO A 215 -21.94 -12.01 1.10
N PRO A 216 -23.23 -11.67 1.28
CA PRO A 216 -23.73 -11.08 2.52
C PRO A 216 -23.39 -11.87 3.79
N LEU A 217 -23.48 -13.19 3.74
CA LEU A 217 -23.16 -14.08 4.86
C LEU A 217 -21.66 -14.03 5.22
N MET A 218 -20.78 -14.08 4.20
CA MET A 218 -19.33 -13.95 4.43
C MET A 218 -18.96 -12.56 4.94
N ARG A 219 -19.63 -11.51 4.45
CA ARG A 219 -19.45 -10.14 4.90
C ARG A 219 -19.91 -9.94 6.35
N TRP A 220 -21.02 -10.61 6.75
CA TRP A 220 -21.48 -10.64 8.14
C TRP A 220 -20.47 -11.35 9.04
N ALA A 221 -20.00 -12.55 8.65
CA ALA A 221 -18.99 -13.32 9.38
C ALA A 221 -17.68 -12.52 9.51
N TRP A 222 -17.23 -11.85 8.42
CA TRP A 222 -16.07 -10.97 8.41
C TRP A 222 -16.18 -9.83 9.43
N ARG A 223 -17.39 -9.29 9.63
CA ARG A 223 -17.62 -8.15 10.54
C ARG A 223 -17.91 -8.56 11.97
N ARG A 224 -18.45 -9.74 12.21
CA ARG A 224 -18.95 -10.14 13.53
C ARG A 224 -18.19 -11.30 14.16
N VAL A 225 -17.75 -12.26 13.38
CA VAL A 225 -17.11 -13.49 13.88
C VAL A 225 -15.59 -13.34 13.89
N LEU A 226 -14.99 -12.90 12.80
CA LEU A 226 -13.54 -12.77 12.73
C LEU A 226 -12.92 -11.80 13.75
N PRO A 227 -13.55 -10.68 14.16
CA PRO A 227 -12.98 -9.84 15.22
C PRO A 227 -12.77 -10.58 16.55
N VAL A 228 -13.60 -11.59 16.85
CA VAL A 228 -13.43 -12.41 18.07
C VAL A 228 -12.14 -13.23 18.00
N LEU A 229 -11.72 -13.62 16.81
CA LEU A 229 -10.47 -14.37 16.58
C LEU A 229 -9.19 -13.54 16.80
N THR A 230 -9.30 -12.22 16.95
CA THR A 230 -8.16 -11.37 17.36
C THR A 230 -7.66 -11.72 18.77
N LEU A 231 -8.47 -12.39 19.57
CA LEU A 231 -8.12 -12.87 20.90
C LEU A 231 -7.18 -14.10 20.87
N VAL A 232 -7.04 -14.75 19.70
CA VAL A 232 -6.19 -15.92 19.52
C VAL A 232 -4.97 -15.54 18.66
N PRO A 233 -3.81 -15.21 19.28
CA PRO A 233 -2.63 -14.70 18.56
C PRO A 233 -2.09 -15.66 17.48
N ALA A 234 -2.28 -16.97 17.66
CA ALA A 234 -1.83 -18.00 16.72
C ALA A 234 -2.51 -17.92 15.34
N LEU A 235 -3.67 -17.28 15.24
CA LEU A 235 -4.42 -17.16 13.97
C LEU A 235 -3.97 -15.98 13.08
N GLY A 236 -2.98 -15.18 13.51
CA GLY A 236 -2.46 -14.06 12.73
C GLY A 236 -3.49 -12.93 12.48
N VAL A 237 -4.65 -12.97 13.15
CA VAL A 237 -5.69 -11.95 13.06
C VAL A 237 -5.29 -10.75 13.92
N ARG A 238 -5.32 -9.55 13.32
CA ARG A 238 -4.90 -8.32 14.00
C ARG A 238 -5.97 -7.24 13.89
N THR A 239 -6.00 -6.37 14.89
CA THR A 239 -6.84 -5.18 14.81
C THR A 239 -6.18 -4.10 13.94
N PRO A 240 -6.97 -3.22 13.28
CA PRO A 240 -6.42 -2.07 12.56
C PRO A 240 -5.50 -1.20 13.44
N GLN A 241 -5.83 -1.03 14.72
CA GLN A 241 -5.04 -0.27 15.69
C GLN A 241 -3.64 -0.87 15.88
N ARG A 242 -3.56 -2.20 16.07
CA ARG A 242 -2.27 -2.88 16.26
C ARG A 242 -1.42 -2.87 15.02
N SER A 243 -2.03 -3.10 13.85
CA SER A 243 -1.31 -3.07 12.57
C SER A 243 -0.95 -1.65 12.16
N GLY A 244 -1.80 -0.66 12.42
CA GLY A 244 -1.51 0.75 12.20
C GLY A 244 -0.36 1.25 13.07
N ALA A 245 -0.32 0.85 14.35
CA ALA A 245 0.82 1.16 15.22
C ALA A 245 2.12 0.57 14.68
N ALA A 246 2.09 -0.68 14.18
CA ALA A 246 3.25 -1.32 13.58
C ALA A 246 3.73 -0.60 12.31
N LEU A 247 2.80 -0.20 11.43
CA LEU A 247 3.14 0.59 10.25
C LEU A 247 3.74 1.95 10.63
N ALA A 248 3.16 2.64 11.60
CA ALA A 248 3.71 3.90 12.11
C ALA A 248 5.14 3.74 12.64
N GLU A 249 5.43 2.68 13.40
CA GLU A 249 6.79 2.38 13.87
C GLU A 249 7.77 2.20 12.70
N LEU A 250 7.40 1.46 11.66
CA LEU A 250 8.25 1.29 10.47
C LEU A 250 8.51 2.62 9.75
N LEU A 251 7.54 3.54 9.77
CA LEU A 251 7.65 4.83 9.12
C LEU A 251 8.53 5.82 9.89
N VAL A 252 8.47 5.85 11.24
CA VAL A 252 9.07 6.95 11.98
C VAL A 252 9.95 6.57 13.18
N SER A 253 9.92 5.31 13.64
CA SER A 253 10.67 4.90 14.83
C SER A 253 12.18 4.80 14.54
N PRO A 254 13.05 5.32 15.42
CA PRO A 254 14.50 5.14 15.33
C PRO A 254 14.94 3.66 15.27
N ARG A 255 14.15 2.76 15.85
CA ARG A 255 14.41 1.31 15.84
C ARG A 255 14.63 0.73 14.44
N PHE A 256 14.01 1.32 13.42
CA PHE A 256 14.07 0.84 12.03
C PHE A 256 14.84 1.79 11.11
N ALA A 257 15.63 2.71 11.67
CA ALA A 257 16.34 3.74 10.91
C ALA A 257 17.31 3.15 9.87
N ASP A 258 17.91 1.99 10.15
CA ASP A 258 18.90 1.34 9.28
C ASP A 258 18.36 0.09 8.57
N THR A 259 17.04 -0.13 8.64
CA THR A 259 16.44 -1.35 8.10
C THR A 259 15.90 -1.10 6.70
N THR A 260 16.46 -1.79 5.70
CA THR A 260 16.04 -1.74 4.31
C THR A 260 16.01 -3.12 3.66
N GLY A 261 15.22 -3.29 2.59
CA GLY A 261 15.13 -4.54 1.84
C GLY A 261 14.53 -5.71 2.65
N ARG A 262 13.64 -5.42 3.60
CA ARG A 262 13.03 -6.43 4.45
C ARG A 262 11.52 -6.51 4.25
N TYR A 263 10.99 -7.70 4.52
CA TYR A 263 9.56 -7.94 4.65
C TYR A 263 9.21 -8.11 6.13
N PHE A 264 8.17 -7.40 6.56
CA PHE A 264 7.71 -7.40 7.94
C PHE A 264 6.31 -7.97 8.07
N THR A 265 6.12 -8.89 9.00
CA THR A 265 4.78 -9.27 9.50
C THR A 265 4.57 -8.62 10.87
N GLY A 266 3.82 -7.52 10.89
CA GLY A 266 3.82 -6.60 12.03
C GLY A 266 5.20 -5.96 12.21
N LEU A 267 5.81 -6.09 13.40
CA LEU A 267 7.16 -5.56 13.67
C LEU A 267 8.27 -6.61 13.57
N ARG A 268 7.95 -7.84 13.15
CA ARG A 268 8.95 -8.90 12.98
C ARG A 268 9.43 -8.94 11.54
N PRO A 269 10.72 -8.82 11.28
CA PRO A 269 11.27 -9.19 9.99
C PRO A 269 11.00 -10.71 9.77
N THR A 270 10.40 -11.04 8.64
CA THR A 270 10.08 -12.41 8.26
C THR A 270 10.52 -12.66 6.82
N ARG A 271 10.60 -13.91 6.42
CA ARG A 271 10.85 -14.26 5.05
C ARG A 271 9.56 -14.05 4.24
N SER A 272 9.65 -13.42 3.09
CA SER A 272 8.57 -13.32 2.10
C SER A 272 8.57 -14.57 1.20
N SER A 273 7.65 -14.62 0.22
CA SER A 273 7.60 -15.74 -0.72
C SER A 273 8.92 -15.92 -1.46
N GLU A 274 9.25 -17.17 -1.83
CA GLU A 274 10.46 -17.49 -2.58
C GLU A 274 10.55 -16.69 -3.88
N GLN A 275 9.44 -16.57 -4.63
CA GLN A 275 9.36 -15.82 -5.87
C GLN A 275 9.72 -14.34 -5.69
N SER A 276 9.48 -13.74 -4.52
CA SER A 276 9.78 -12.33 -4.28
C SER A 276 11.28 -12.02 -4.21
N TYR A 277 12.15 -13.03 -4.09
CA TYR A 277 13.61 -12.88 -4.13
C TYR A 277 14.20 -13.01 -5.53
N ASP A 278 13.37 -13.34 -6.53
CA ASP A 278 13.82 -13.42 -7.91
C ASP A 278 14.13 -12.01 -8.47
N ARG A 279 15.43 -11.74 -8.62
CA ARG A 279 15.92 -10.44 -9.08
C ARG A 279 15.59 -10.17 -10.56
N LYS A 280 15.45 -11.24 -11.38
CA LYS A 280 15.07 -11.07 -12.78
C LYS A 280 13.64 -10.60 -12.87
N ILE A 281 12.72 -11.28 -12.20
CA ILE A 281 11.31 -10.88 -12.13
C ILE A 281 11.17 -9.45 -11.55
N ALA A 282 11.91 -9.12 -10.49
CA ALA A 282 11.84 -7.79 -9.88
C ALA A 282 12.28 -6.68 -10.86
N ARG A 283 13.32 -6.94 -11.66
CA ARG A 283 13.81 -6.00 -12.69
C ARG A 283 12.83 -5.87 -13.85
N GLU A 284 12.33 -6.98 -14.38
CA GLU A 284 11.32 -6.98 -15.45
C GLU A 284 10.04 -6.24 -15.03
N LEU A 285 9.57 -6.46 -13.79
CA LEU A 285 8.44 -5.73 -13.24
C LEU A 285 8.73 -4.24 -13.14
N TRP A 286 9.93 -3.86 -12.68
CA TRP A 286 10.34 -2.45 -12.58
C TRP A 286 10.33 -1.77 -13.94
N GLU A 287 11.00 -2.35 -14.93
CA GLU A 287 11.12 -1.81 -16.29
C GLU A 287 9.75 -1.69 -16.96
N GLY A 288 8.95 -2.75 -16.93
CA GLY A 288 7.59 -2.70 -17.48
C GLY A 288 6.64 -1.75 -16.74
N SER A 289 6.81 -1.58 -15.42
CA SER A 289 6.05 -0.57 -14.68
C SER A 289 6.46 0.84 -15.06
N ALA A 290 7.75 1.10 -15.27
CA ALA A 290 8.25 2.39 -15.76
C ALA A 290 7.69 2.72 -17.15
N GLU A 291 7.67 1.75 -18.07
CA GLU A 291 7.08 1.91 -19.41
C GLU A 291 5.58 2.24 -19.34
N LEU A 292 4.80 1.50 -18.52
CA LEU A 292 3.36 1.69 -18.38
C LEU A 292 2.99 3.02 -17.70
N THR A 293 3.88 3.55 -16.88
CA THR A 293 3.65 4.80 -16.14
C THR A 293 4.31 6.01 -16.76
N ALA A 294 5.10 5.84 -17.85
CA ALA A 294 5.66 6.95 -18.59
C ALA A 294 4.58 7.91 -19.13
N PRO A 295 4.84 9.22 -19.23
CA PRO A 295 3.93 10.13 -19.92
C PRO A 295 3.68 9.65 -21.35
N GLN A 296 2.43 9.48 -21.73
CA GLN A 296 2.11 9.21 -23.12
C GLN A 296 2.42 10.47 -23.91
N THR A 297 3.41 10.42 -24.78
CA THR A 297 3.63 11.44 -25.82
C THR A 297 2.44 11.36 -26.76
N GLY A 298 1.48 12.31 -26.61
CA GLY A 298 0.35 12.49 -27.50
C GLY A 298 0.80 13.00 -28.87
#